data_e412cdc6a682a8bfb674c69fc920ca72
#
_entry.id   e412cdc6a682a8bfb674c69fc920ca72
#
_cell.length_a   1.000
_cell.length_b   1.000
_cell.length_c   1.000
_cell.angle_alpha   90.00
_cell.angle_beta   90.00
_cell.angle_gamma   90.00
#
_symmetry.space_group_name_H-M   'P 1'
#
loop_
_entity.id
_entity.type
_entity.pdbx_description
1 polymer ?
#
loop_
_entity_poly.entity_id
_entity_poly.type
_entity_poly.pdbx_seq_one_letter_code
_entity_poly.pdbx_strand_id
1 'polypeptide(L)'
;MIAKGRAMPVLRRSPRLPRVVILYLWMAVFLPPAALAQSPTAPTVAADPVEIDQTWQKASAKYDSARDAILHEVDQVDHAGPFRPQWESLDRYEVPAWYRDAKFGIFIHWGVYSVPAFGNEWYPRNMYVEGSEENQHHVATYGAPDKFGYKEFIPRFQAEHFDPGAWAKLFKDAGAKYVVPVFEHHDGFAMYDCGLSDWTAAKMGPHRDLVGDLAKAVRAEGLHLGASSHRVEHNFFLGVGRSMAADINDAQYAAFYGPAHTWLEAKHGTPLANDFTFVSTAWTEDWLARSAEIVQKYHPDVMYFDWWIGQPSVRADLARFAAYYYNSSLQHGDPVGVINYKDYAMPEHSAVLDVERGQLAGIRPLYWQTDTSISNKSWGYIEHDTFKSPEFIVQQLVDVVSKNGNLLLNVGPRADGVIPEQVQQVLLDVGAWLKINGEAIYGARPWKVYGEGPTQVTAGAFHDTDMQPYTAQDFRFTRKGNVVYAIELAWPSSPTTIIHSLATALAAGAEKVEAVSLLGSGASISFEQQADGLHLQLPERPQEKYAYGFRIVLAAGAPPAK
;
A
#
# COMPACT_ATOMS: atom_id res chain seq x y z
N MET A 1 -63.65 -8.62 15.56
CA MET A 1 -64.04 -8.41 16.96
C MET A 1 -62.85 -7.92 17.73
N ILE A 2 -62.88 -6.63 18.06
CA ILE A 2 -62.65 -5.99 19.38
C ILE A 2 -61.25 -6.29 19.96
N ALA A 3 -60.28 -5.42 19.91
CA ALA A 3 -60.09 -4.05 20.46
C ALA A 3 -59.51 -4.05 21.91
N LYS A 4 -58.56 -3.12 22.12
CA LYS A 4 -58.07 -2.45 23.35
C LYS A 4 -56.76 -3.04 23.88
N GLY A 5 -55.74 -2.29 24.25
CA GLY A 5 -55.51 -0.85 24.39
C GLY A 5 -54.57 -0.58 25.58
N ARG A 6 -53.74 0.48 25.47
CA ARG A 6 -53.04 1.23 26.54
C ARG A 6 -51.77 0.59 27.12
N ALA A 7 -50.75 1.33 27.55
CA ALA A 7 -50.56 2.77 27.81
C ALA A 7 -49.03 3.07 27.89
N MET A 8 -48.65 4.32 27.55
CA MET A 8 -47.32 4.92 27.86
C MET A 8 -47.18 5.24 29.35
N PRO A 9 -45.98 5.31 29.91
CA PRO A 9 -45.70 6.11 31.11
C PRO A 9 -44.82 7.35 30.79
N VAL A 10 -45.41 8.48 31.02
CA VAL A 10 -45.05 9.68 31.79
C VAL A 10 -43.59 10.02 31.98
N LEU A 11 -43.21 11.15 31.38
CA LEU A 11 -42.03 11.96 31.67
C LEU A 11 -41.98 12.44 33.13
N ARG A 12 -40.84 12.21 33.80
CA ARG A 12 -40.49 12.91 35.04
C ARG A 12 -39.56 14.09 34.76
N ARG A 13 -40.00 15.28 35.18
CA ARG A 13 -39.25 16.55 35.20
C ARG A 13 -38.20 16.50 36.33
N SER A 14 -36.97 16.92 36.03
CA SER A 14 -35.94 17.26 37.04
C SER A 14 -35.90 18.77 37.31
N PRO A 15 -35.48 19.19 38.52
CA PRO A 15 -35.68 20.55 39.03
C PRO A 15 -34.63 21.56 38.51
N ARG A 16 -35.09 22.82 38.42
CA ARG A 16 -34.29 24.00 38.05
C ARG A 16 -33.40 24.45 39.22
N LEU A 17 -32.12 24.72 38.98
CA LEU A 17 -31.24 25.47 39.88
C LEU A 17 -31.22 26.95 39.50
N PRO A 18 -30.99 27.87 40.46
CA PRO A 18 -31.21 29.30 40.28
C PRO A 18 -30.06 30.02 39.56
N ARG A 19 -30.41 31.00 38.75
CA ARG A 19 -29.49 31.93 38.09
C ARG A 19 -28.86 32.90 39.10
N VAL A 20 -27.53 32.85 39.19
CA VAL A 20 -26.75 33.90 39.88
C VAL A 20 -26.44 34.98 38.82
N VAL A 21 -26.88 36.20 39.07
CA VAL A 21 -26.58 37.40 38.32
C VAL A 21 -25.29 37.98 38.88
N ILE A 22 -24.21 38.00 38.11
CA ILE A 22 -22.97 38.69 38.46
C ILE A 22 -22.94 40.00 37.65
N LEU A 23 -23.02 41.11 38.36
CA LEU A 23 -22.83 42.47 37.82
C LEU A 23 -21.33 42.67 37.55
N TYR A 24 -20.94 42.92 36.31
CA TYR A 24 -19.60 43.44 35.98
C TYR A 24 -19.66 44.96 35.86
N LEU A 25 -18.90 45.62 36.73
CA LEU A 25 -18.57 47.07 36.65
C LEU A 25 -17.64 47.30 35.47
N TRP A 26 -18.00 48.22 34.57
CA TRP A 26 -17.15 48.71 33.51
C TRP A 26 -16.19 49.75 34.06
N MET A 27 -14.88 49.40 34.06
CA MET A 27 -13.80 50.39 34.16
C MET A 27 -13.32 50.73 32.74
N ALA A 28 -13.60 51.90 32.25
CA ALA A 28 -13.07 52.43 31.01
C ALA A 28 -11.60 52.77 31.16
N VAL A 29 -10.72 52.00 30.55
CA VAL A 29 -9.29 52.36 30.38
C VAL A 29 -9.14 52.96 28.99
N PHE A 30 -8.79 54.23 28.90
CA PHE A 30 -8.38 54.89 27.67
C PHE A 30 -7.03 54.34 27.21
N LEU A 31 -7.02 53.60 26.07
CA LEU A 31 -5.81 53.25 25.32
C LEU A 31 -5.68 54.17 24.10
N PRO A 32 -4.43 54.56 23.73
CA PRO A 32 -4.21 55.40 22.56
C PRO A 32 -4.54 54.68 21.25
N PRO A 33 -4.80 55.37 20.12
CA PRO A 33 -5.18 54.75 18.87
C PRO A 33 -4.04 53.90 18.34
N ALA A 34 -4.29 52.58 18.30
CA ALA A 34 -3.42 51.63 17.62
C ALA A 34 -3.42 51.94 16.11
N ALA A 35 -2.22 51.97 15.55
CA ALA A 35 -1.99 52.07 14.11
C ALA A 35 -2.84 51.07 13.37
N LEU A 36 -3.56 51.52 12.34
CA LEU A 36 -4.27 50.67 11.38
C LEU A 36 -3.27 49.67 10.79
N ALA A 37 -3.33 48.41 11.29
CA ALA A 37 -2.73 47.31 10.60
C ALA A 37 -3.42 47.19 9.23
N GLN A 38 -2.63 47.27 8.18
CA GLN A 38 -3.13 47.04 6.81
C GLN A 38 -3.81 45.70 6.76
N SER A 39 -5.06 45.70 6.28
CA SER A 39 -5.80 44.47 5.99
C SER A 39 -4.96 43.55 5.10
N PRO A 40 -4.96 42.25 5.33
CA PRO A 40 -4.29 41.34 4.45
C PRO A 40 -4.81 41.53 3.03
N THR A 41 -3.88 41.62 2.10
CA THR A 41 -4.13 41.67 0.66
C THR A 41 -5.18 40.62 0.26
N ALA A 42 -6.11 41.03 -0.59
CA ALA A 42 -7.16 40.15 -1.16
C ALA A 42 -6.56 38.82 -1.62
N PRO A 43 -7.30 37.71 -1.48
CA PRO A 43 -6.81 36.42 -1.93
C PRO A 43 -6.39 36.55 -3.39
N THR A 44 -5.16 36.20 -3.67
CA THR A 44 -4.65 36.02 -5.04
C THR A 44 -5.64 35.11 -5.76
N VAL A 45 -6.20 35.57 -6.87
CA VAL A 45 -7.04 34.76 -7.76
C VAL A 45 -6.24 33.48 -8.02
N ALA A 46 -6.82 32.33 -7.71
CA ALA A 46 -6.19 31.04 -7.99
C ALA A 46 -5.81 31.04 -9.47
N ALA A 47 -4.53 30.77 -9.76
CA ALA A 47 -4.05 30.75 -11.15
C ALA A 47 -4.85 29.71 -11.94
N ASP A 48 -5.18 30.06 -13.20
CA ASP A 48 -5.93 29.17 -14.09
C ASP A 48 -5.18 27.83 -14.25
N PRO A 49 -5.83 26.68 -13.99
CA PRO A 49 -5.22 25.37 -14.19
C PRO A 49 -4.58 25.17 -15.57
N VAL A 50 -5.18 25.75 -16.62
CA VAL A 50 -4.64 25.69 -17.98
C VAL A 50 -3.32 26.48 -18.10
N GLU A 51 -3.20 27.65 -17.47
CA GLU A 51 -1.98 28.45 -17.47
C GLU A 51 -0.85 27.76 -16.68
N ILE A 52 -1.20 27.10 -15.56
CA ILE A 52 -0.23 26.32 -14.77
C ILE A 52 0.29 25.14 -15.61
N ASP A 53 -0.60 24.40 -16.25
CA ASP A 53 -0.24 23.28 -17.12
C ASP A 53 0.64 23.72 -18.30
N GLN A 54 0.28 24.82 -19.00
CA GLN A 54 1.10 25.38 -20.07
C GLN A 54 2.49 25.83 -19.59
N THR A 55 2.59 26.33 -18.37
CA THR A 55 3.88 26.70 -17.77
C THR A 55 4.75 25.49 -17.50
N TRP A 56 4.15 24.40 -16.99
CA TRP A 56 4.83 23.11 -16.85
C TRP A 56 5.27 22.53 -18.21
N GLN A 57 4.39 22.52 -19.21
CA GLN A 57 4.74 22.03 -20.56
C GLN A 57 5.95 22.78 -21.14
N LYS A 58 5.98 24.12 -21.02
CA LYS A 58 7.15 24.90 -21.47
C LYS A 58 8.43 24.55 -20.72
N ALA A 59 8.34 24.33 -19.39
CA ALA A 59 9.49 23.98 -18.57
C ALA A 59 10.02 22.56 -18.86
N SER A 60 9.15 21.64 -19.29
CA SER A 60 9.47 20.24 -19.64
C SER A 60 9.71 20.00 -21.13
N ALA A 61 9.53 21.00 -22.00
CA ALA A 61 9.62 20.86 -23.46
C ALA A 61 10.96 20.28 -23.97
N LYS A 62 12.05 20.46 -23.23
CA LYS A 62 13.34 19.86 -23.56
C LYS A 62 13.34 18.33 -23.61
N TYR A 63 12.33 17.69 -23.00
CA TYR A 63 12.16 16.23 -22.97
C TYR A 63 11.19 15.70 -24.04
N ASP A 64 10.52 16.57 -24.82
CA ASP A 64 9.48 16.17 -25.77
C ASP A 64 9.97 15.11 -26.75
N SER A 65 11.14 15.32 -27.36
CA SER A 65 11.70 14.34 -28.30
C SER A 65 11.98 12.96 -27.68
N ALA A 66 12.41 12.93 -26.41
CA ALA A 66 12.64 11.67 -25.71
C ALA A 66 11.31 11.01 -25.33
N ARG A 67 10.32 11.82 -24.91
CA ARG A 67 8.96 11.36 -24.61
C ARG A 67 8.31 10.76 -25.85
N ASP A 68 8.37 11.46 -26.98
CA ASP A 68 7.80 11.00 -28.26
C ASP A 68 8.43 9.68 -28.71
N ALA A 69 9.74 9.51 -28.54
CA ALA A 69 10.43 8.27 -28.87
C ALA A 69 9.94 7.08 -28.02
N ILE A 70 9.72 7.29 -26.71
CA ILE A 70 9.19 6.26 -25.82
C ILE A 70 7.74 5.93 -26.18
N LEU A 71 6.90 6.94 -26.43
CA LEU A 71 5.49 6.72 -26.80
C LEU A 71 5.37 5.99 -28.14
N HIS A 72 6.26 6.28 -29.10
CA HIS A 72 6.32 5.56 -30.36
C HIS A 72 6.68 4.07 -30.16
N GLU A 73 7.60 3.76 -29.25
CA GLU A 73 7.93 2.37 -28.89
C GLU A 73 6.74 1.68 -28.22
N VAL A 74 6.03 2.37 -27.30
CA VAL A 74 4.79 1.85 -26.70
C VAL A 74 3.81 1.44 -27.79
N ASP A 75 3.55 2.30 -28.79
CA ASP A 75 2.64 2.00 -29.89
C ASP A 75 3.12 0.83 -30.75
N GLN A 76 4.42 0.72 -31.00
CA GLN A 76 4.98 -0.41 -31.76
C GLN A 76 4.79 -1.74 -31.03
N VAL A 77 5.08 -1.78 -29.73
CA VAL A 77 4.94 -2.98 -28.89
C VAL A 77 3.47 -3.37 -28.77
N ASP A 78 2.57 -2.40 -28.60
CA ASP A 78 1.12 -2.62 -28.56
C ASP A 78 0.58 -3.20 -29.88
N HIS A 79 1.15 -2.78 -31.02
CA HIS A 79 0.77 -3.32 -32.33
C HIS A 79 1.34 -4.73 -32.59
N ALA A 80 2.50 -5.05 -32.06
CA ALA A 80 3.18 -6.31 -32.32
C ALA A 80 2.72 -7.47 -31.39
N GLY A 81 2.39 -7.15 -30.14
CA GLY A 81 2.11 -8.17 -29.11
C GLY A 81 0.69 -8.74 -29.14
N PRO A 82 0.42 -9.78 -28.32
CA PRO A 82 -0.91 -10.40 -28.20
C PRO A 82 -1.92 -9.55 -27.44
N PHE A 83 -1.48 -8.68 -26.54
CA PHE A 83 -2.35 -7.74 -25.84
C PHE A 83 -2.51 -6.46 -26.65
N ARG A 84 -3.71 -5.91 -26.64
CA ARG A 84 -4.07 -4.64 -27.30
C ARG A 84 -4.55 -3.65 -26.25
N PRO A 85 -4.44 -2.32 -26.48
CA PRO A 85 -4.89 -1.27 -25.57
C PRO A 85 -6.42 -1.14 -25.50
N GLN A 86 -7.11 -2.26 -25.42
CA GLN A 86 -8.55 -2.37 -25.22
C GLN A 86 -8.83 -3.33 -24.06
N TRP A 87 -9.76 -2.97 -23.20
CA TRP A 87 -10.07 -3.74 -22.00
C TRP A 87 -10.48 -5.18 -22.30
N GLU A 88 -11.18 -5.45 -23.39
CA GLU A 88 -11.56 -6.78 -23.85
C GLU A 88 -10.34 -7.65 -24.19
N SER A 89 -9.27 -7.05 -24.66
CA SER A 89 -8.00 -7.74 -24.89
C SER A 89 -7.25 -8.00 -23.58
N LEU A 90 -7.25 -7.03 -22.68
CA LEU A 90 -6.57 -7.09 -21.39
C LEU A 90 -7.27 -8.03 -20.40
N ASP A 91 -8.58 -8.25 -20.54
CA ASP A 91 -9.37 -9.18 -19.73
C ASP A 91 -8.95 -10.66 -19.88
N ARG A 92 -8.07 -10.96 -20.84
CA ARG A 92 -7.46 -12.29 -21.03
C ARG A 92 -6.19 -12.48 -20.20
N TYR A 93 -5.83 -11.49 -19.38
CA TYR A 93 -4.66 -11.55 -18.51
C TYR A 93 -4.81 -12.68 -17.48
N GLU A 94 -3.74 -13.43 -17.28
CA GLU A 94 -3.66 -14.45 -16.25
C GLU A 94 -2.51 -14.12 -15.30
N VAL A 95 -2.82 -14.06 -14.00
CA VAL A 95 -1.81 -13.81 -12.97
C VAL A 95 -0.75 -14.92 -13.01
N PRO A 96 0.55 -14.61 -13.19
CA PRO A 96 1.59 -15.61 -13.33
C PRO A 96 1.75 -16.47 -12.07
N ALA A 97 2.15 -17.72 -12.27
CA ALA A 97 2.26 -18.71 -11.21
C ALA A 97 3.22 -18.26 -10.10
N TRP A 98 4.37 -17.68 -10.48
CA TRP A 98 5.36 -17.22 -9.51
C TRP A 98 4.76 -16.21 -8.51
N TYR A 99 3.93 -15.26 -8.98
CA TYR A 99 3.31 -14.26 -8.12
C TYR A 99 2.26 -14.85 -7.19
N ARG A 100 1.45 -15.80 -7.72
CA ARG A 100 0.48 -16.55 -6.92
C ARG A 100 1.15 -17.42 -5.86
N ASP A 101 2.40 -17.81 -6.06
CA ASP A 101 3.18 -18.65 -5.15
C ASP A 101 4.02 -17.84 -4.16
N ALA A 102 4.33 -16.59 -4.49
CA ALA A 102 5.18 -15.68 -3.73
C ALA A 102 4.63 -15.32 -2.34
N LYS A 103 3.35 -14.98 -2.23
CA LYS A 103 2.59 -14.68 -1.00
C LYS A 103 3.06 -13.50 -0.17
N PHE A 104 4.35 -13.17 -0.17
CA PHE A 104 4.93 -12.13 0.67
C PHE A 104 5.96 -11.31 -0.12
N GLY A 105 5.78 -9.99 -0.10
CA GLY A 105 6.70 -9.01 -0.70
C GLY A 105 6.99 -7.86 0.25
N ILE A 106 8.03 -7.09 -0.06
CA ILE A 106 8.41 -5.87 0.65
C ILE A 106 8.12 -4.66 -0.22
N PHE A 107 7.43 -3.67 0.34
CA PHE A 107 7.24 -2.35 -0.22
C PHE A 107 8.25 -1.37 0.40
N ILE A 108 8.70 -0.36 -0.33
CA ILE A 108 9.65 0.61 0.21
C ILE A 108 9.18 2.00 -0.14
N HIS A 109 8.72 2.76 0.87
CA HIS A 109 8.48 4.20 0.74
C HIS A 109 9.70 4.96 1.24
N TRP A 110 10.51 5.40 0.29
CA TRP A 110 11.74 6.13 0.55
C TRP A 110 11.92 7.26 -0.45
N GLY A 111 12.22 8.46 0.01
CA GLY A 111 12.35 9.65 -0.83
C GLY A 111 12.69 10.90 -0.03
N VAL A 112 12.61 12.05 -0.68
CA VAL A 112 12.92 13.35 -0.10
C VAL A 112 12.07 13.67 1.15
N TYR A 113 10.83 13.16 1.22
CA TYR A 113 9.95 13.27 2.39
C TYR A 113 10.50 12.62 3.66
N SER A 114 11.50 11.72 3.55
CA SER A 114 12.21 11.16 4.70
C SER A 114 13.17 12.15 5.37
N VAL A 115 13.45 13.29 4.75
CA VAL A 115 14.34 14.33 5.32
C VAL A 115 13.67 15.09 6.45
N PRO A 116 12.46 15.70 6.27
CA PRO A 116 11.75 16.33 7.37
C PRO A 116 11.27 15.34 8.42
N ALA A 117 11.03 14.09 8.05
CA ALA A 117 10.67 12.99 8.94
C ALA A 117 9.54 13.32 9.93
N PHE A 118 8.54 14.08 9.49
CA PHE A 118 7.44 14.59 10.33
C PHE A 118 6.07 14.33 9.69
N GLY A 119 5.07 14.03 10.50
CA GLY A 119 3.71 13.74 10.04
C GLY A 119 3.64 12.38 9.34
N ASN A 120 3.75 12.40 8.03
CA ASN A 120 3.81 11.21 7.18
C ASN A 120 4.44 11.56 5.80
N GLU A 121 4.36 10.64 4.85
CA GLU A 121 4.85 10.80 3.46
C GLU A 121 4.10 11.88 2.66
N TRP A 122 3.00 12.41 3.19
CA TRP A 122 2.27 13.55 2.63
C TRP A 122 2.81 14.90 3.09
N TYR A 123 3.88 14.94 3.88
CA TYR A 123 4.54 16.18 4.31
C TYR A 123 4.79 17.16 3.15
N PRO A 124 5.23 16.74 1.92
CA PRO A 124 5.44 17.65 0.80
C PRO A 124 4.21 18.48 0.43
N ARG A 125 3.02 17.93 0.61
CA ARG A 125 1.74 18.62 0.42
C ARG A 125 1.35 19.40 1.65
N ASN A 126 1.39 18.76 2.83
CA ASN A 126 0.81 19.30 4.05
C ASN A 126 1.60 20.53 4.58
N MET A 127 2.91 20.63 4.27
CA MET A 127 3.69 21.82 4.57
C MET A 127 3.15 23.10 3.89
N TYR A 128 2.38 22.95 2.81
CA TYR A 128 1.71 24.03 2.10
C TYR A 128 0.22 24.21 2.48
N VAL A 129 -0.28 23.46 3.45
CA VAL A 129 -1.65 23.63 3.97
C VAL A 129 -1.57 24.56 5.19
N GLU A 130 -1.98 25.80 5.02
CA GLU A 130 -1.91 26.81 6.09
C GLU A 130 -2.60 26.32 7.37
N GLY A 131 -1.87 26.35 8.48
CA GLY A 131 -2.35 25.95 9.79
C GLY A 131 -2.37 24.45 10.08
N SER A 132 -1.97 23.60 9.15
CA SER A 132 -1.75 22.16 9.44
C SER A 132 -0.58 21.99 10.43
N GLU A 133 -0.50 20.82 11.07
CA GLU A 133 0.62 20.50 11.98
C GLU A 133 1.96 20.53 11.22
N GLU A 134 1.99 20.01 9.99
CA GLU A 134 3.18 19.99 9.15
C GLU A 134 3.58 21.40 8.72
N ASN A 135 2.61 22.29 8.40
CA ASN A 135 2.91 23.68 8.06
C ASN A 135 3.46 24.44 9.27
N GLN A 136 2.86 24.27 10.44
CA GLN A 136 3.34 24.91 11.68
C GLN A 136 4.75 24.41 12.03
N HIS A 137 4.99 23.10 11.94
CA HIS A 137 6.31 22.51 12.14
C HIS A 137 7.32 23.05 11.12
N HIS A 138 6.93 23.10 9.84
CA HIS A 138 7.78 23.58 8.77
C HIS A 138 8.23 25.03 9.00
N VAL A 139 7.28 25.92 9.27
CA VAL A 139 7.56 27.34 9.50
C VAL A 139 8.45 27.53 10.73
N ALA A 140 8.22 26.78 11.80
CA ALA A 140 9.00 26.87 13.03
C ALA A 140 10.43 26.33 12.87
N THR A 141 10.64 25.31 12.04
CA THR A 141 11.91 24.58 11.91
C THR A 141 12.76 25.07 10.75
N TYR A 142 12.13 25.38 9.61
CA TYR A 142 12.83 25.67 8.35
C TYR A 142 12.54 27.09 7.83
N GLY A 143 11.47 27.73 8.26
CA GLY A 143 11.04 29.04 7.78
C GLY A 143 9.82 28.97 6.86
N ALA A 144 9.40 30.13 6.36
CA ALA A 144 8.23 30.23 5.50
C ALA A 144 8.44 29.51 4.14
N PRO A 145 7.40 28.90 3.53
CA PRO A 145 7.50 28.13 2.29
C PRO A 145 7.99 28.93 1.05
N ASP A 146 7.93 30.26 1.08
CA ASP A 146 8.52 31.12 0.06
C ASP A 146 10.04 31.31 0.20
N LYS A 147 10.63 30.94 1.35
CA LYS A 147 12.05 30.99 1.66
C LYS A 147 12.70 29.64 1.69
N PHE A 148 11.97 28.64 2.17
CA PHE A 148 12.39 27.27 2.23
C PHE A 148 11.22 26.39 1.76
N GLY A 149 11.17 26.11 0.47
CA GLY A 149 10.16 25.22 -0.11
C GLY A 149 10.57 23.75 -0.08
N TYR A 150 9.71 22.87 -0.57
CA TYR A 150 9.97 21.42 -0.52
C TYR A 150 11.27 21.03 -1.26
N LYS A 151 11.56 21.63 -2.40
CA LYS A 151 12.80 21.37 -3.16
C LYS A 151 14.10 21.57 -2.36
N GLU A 152 14.06 22.40 -1.30
CA GLU A 152 15.23 22.65 -0.46
C GLU A 152 15.63 21.44 0.40
N PHE A 153 14.77 20.44 0.51
CA PHE A 153 15.11 19.16 1.13
C PHE A 153 15.93 18.25 0.22
N ILE A 154 15.87 18.42 -1.09
CA ILE A 154 16.58 17.55 -2.06
C ILE A 154 18.09 17.48 -1.79
N PRO A 155 18.81 18.60 -1.59
CA PRO A 155 20.23 18.56 -1.27
C PRO A 155 20.57 17.89 0.07
N ARG A 156 19.58 17.73 0.96
CA ARG A 156 19.74 17.07 2.28
C ARG A 156 19.44 15.58 2.25
N PHE A 157 18.82 15.11 1.16
CA PHE A 157 18.61 13.70 0.91
C PHE A 157 19.87 13.11 0.29
N GLN A 158 20.76 12.52 1.10
CA GLN A 158 22.11 12.11 0.67
C GLN A 158 22.27 10.61 0.54
N ALA A 159 21.45 9.79 1.23
CA ALA A 159 21.51 8.33 1.19
C ALA A 159 22.92 7.75 1.48
N GLU A 160 23.70 8.42 2.33
CA GLU A 160 25.12 8.13 2.58
C GLU A 160 25.40 6.75 3.18
N HIS A 161 24.39 6.15 3.82
CA HIS A 161 24.47 4.83 4.42
C HIS A 161 23.64 3.78 3.66
N PHE A 162 23.17 4.12 2.44
CA PHE A 162 22.43 3.18 1.63
C PHE A 162 23.30 2.04 1.11
N ASP A 163 23.04 0.84 1.60
CA ASP A 163 23.63 -0.41 1.13
C ASP A 163 22.54 -1.31 0.52
N PRO A 164 22.42 -1.34 -0.82
CA PRO A 164 21.40 -2.12 -1.50
C PRO A 164 21.56 -3.63 -1.30
N GLY A 165 22.81 -4.11 -1.12
CA GLY A 165 23.11 -5.53 -0.84
C GLY A 165 22.60 -5.94 0.54
N ALA A 166 22.87 -5.12 1.56
CA ALA A 166 22.36 -5.35 2.91
C ALA A 166 20.81 -5.31 2.95
N TRP A 167 20.19 -4.38 2.22
CA TRP A 167 18.73 -4.33 2.13
C TRP A 167 18.15 -5.59 1.47
N ALA A 168 18.67 -5.98 0.30
CA ALA A 168 18.19 -7.15 -0.41
C ALA A 168 18.33 -8.43 0.42
N LYS A 169 19.46 -8.57 1.13
CA LYS A 169 19.68 -9.68 2.06
C LYS A 169 18.67 -9.67 3.22
N LEU A 170 18.42 -8.52 3.84
CA LEU A 170 17.42 -8.38 4.91
C LEU A 170 16.04 -8.82 4.43
N PHE A 171 15.62 -8.39 3.24
CA PHE A 171 14.31 -8.75 2.68
C PHE A 171 14.20 -10.24 2.36
N LYS A 172 15.28 -10.84 1.85
CA LYS A 172 15.37 -12.30 1.68
C LYS A 172 15.29 -13.04 3.00
N ASP A 173 16.02 -12.59 4.01
CA ASP A 173 16.01 -13.18 5.35
C ASP A 173 14.64 -13.04 6.03
N ALA A 174 13.91 -11.96 5.75
CA ALA A 174 12.51 -11.78 6.13
C ALA A 174 11.55 -12.75 5.43
N GLY A 175 12.01 -13.46 4.39
CA GLY A 175 11.20 -14.42 3.63
C GLY A 175 10.46 -13.83 2.43
N ALA A 176 10.68 -12.57 2.08
CA ALA A 176 10.08 -11.96 0.90
C ALA A 176 10.47 -12.69 -0.39
N LYS A 177 9.60 -12.61 -1.39
CA LYS A 177 9.82 -13.15 -2.73
C LYS A 177 9.92 -12.05 -3.79
N TYR A 178 9.44 -10.87 -3.52
CA TYR A 178 9.52 -9.70 -4.38
C TYR A 178 9.68 -8.44 -3.55
N VAL A 179 10.25 -7.40 -4.17
CA VAL A 179 10.52 -6.10 -3.54
C VAL A 179 10.05 -5.00 -4.47
N VAL A 180 9.23 -4.10 -3.98
CA VAL A 180 8.59 -3.01 -4.74
C VAL A 180 9.06 -1.66 -4.17
N PRO A 181 10.17 -1.09 -4.63
CA PRO A 181 10.53 0.29 -4.28
C PRO A 181 9.63 1.31 -4.99
N VAL A 182 9.38 2.44 -4.36
CA VAL A 182 8.79 3.61 -5.00
C VAL A 182 9.83 4.25 -5.93
N PHE A 183 9.52 4.31 -7.23
CA PHE A 183 10.35 4.95 -8.25
C PHE A 183 10.13 6.46 -8.31
N GLU A 184 8.90 6.89 -8.18
CA GLU A 184 8.51 8.29 -8.07
C GLU A 184 7.25 8.38 -7.21
N HIS A 185 7.30 9.18 -6.13
CA HIS A 185 6.17 9.44 -5.26
C HIS A 185 5.37 10.67 -5.73
N HIS A 186 4.33 11.05 -5.01
CA HIS A 186 3.46 12.20 -5.30
C HIS A 186 4.22 13.52 -5.39
N ASP A 187 5.40 13.63 -4.75
CA ASP A 187 6.25 14.81 -4.75
C ASP A 187 6.96 15.10 -6.09
N GLY A 188 6.98 14.11 -7.01
CA GLY A 188 7.55 14.24 -8.34
C GLY A 188 9.07 14.09 -8.40
N PHE A 189 9.75 13.71 -7.30
CA PHE A 189 11.18 13.42 -7.30
C PHE A 189 11.42 11.96 -7.69
N ALA A 190 12.11 11.75 -8.81
CA ALA A 190 12.41 10.41 -9.29
C ALA A 190 13.60 9.81 -8.53
N MET A 191 13.41 8.65 -7.91
CA MET A 191 14.43 7.90 -7.17
C MET A 191 15.37 7.09 -8.09
N TYR A 192 15.15 7.15 -9.40
CA TYR A 192 15.87 6.44 -10.46
C TYR A 192 16.49 7.42 -11.46
N ASP A 193 17.33 6.92 -12.37
CA ASP A 193 17.89 7.71 -13.47
C ASP A 193 16.83 7.95 -14.55
N CYS A 194 15.95 8.92 -14.32
CA CYS A 194 14.91 9.33 -15.25
C CYS A 194 15.47 10.22 -16.35
N GLY A 195 15.29 9.83 -17.60
CA GLY A 195 15.67 10.63 -18.78
C GLY A 195 14.70 11.78 -19.08
N LEU A 196 13.50 11.75 -18.49
CA LEU A 196 12.44 12.73 -18.69
C LEU A 196 12.36 13.78 -17.57
N SER A 197 13.38 13.83 -16.68
CA SER A 197 13.46 14.80 -15.60
C SER A 197 14.91 15.11 -15.22
N ASP A 198 15.15 16.33 -14.74
CA ASP A 198 16.40 16.66 -14.03
C ASP A 198 16.24 16.52 -12.50
N TRP A 199 15.01 16.36 -12.02
CA TRP A 199 14.69 16.22 -10.59
C TRP A 199 14.72 14.73 -10.21
N THR A 200 15.92 14.19 -10.14
CA THR A 200 16.16 12.75 -9.92
C THR A 200 17.29 12.52 -8.94
N ALA A 201 17.26 11.41 -8.23
CA ALA A 201 18.33 10.98 -7.33
C ALA A 201 19.68 10.78 -8.06
N ALA A 202 19.65 10.46 -9.35
CA ALA A 202 20.85 10.34 -10.16
C ALA A 202 21.53 11.69 -10.44
N LYS A 203 20.77 12.79 -10.49
CA LYS A 203 21.28 14.13 -10.82
C LYS A 203 21.39 15.07 -9.61
N MET A 204 20.66 14.79 -8.54
CA MET A 204 20.55 15.65 -7.35
C MET A 204 20.64 14.83 -6.07
N GLY A 205 20.92 15.49 -4.94
CA GLY A 205 21.00 14.83 -3.65
C GLY A 205 22.11 13.78 -3.62
N PRO A 206 21.79 12.48 -3.65
CA PRO A 206 22.76 11.39 -3.59
C PRO A 206 23.61 11.23 -4.85
N HIS A 207 23.23 11.85 -5.98
CA HIS A 207 23.87 11.70 -7.29
C HIS A 207 24.08 10.23 -7.70
N ARG A 208 23.05 9.42 -7.49
CA ARG A 208 23.09 7.96 -7.66
C ARG A 208 21.74 7.43 -8.11
N ASP A 209 21.73 6.46 -9.03
CA ASP A 209 20.53 5.70 -9.37
C ASP A 209 20.21 4.68 -8.24
N LEU A 210 19.52 5.17 -7.20
CA LEU A 210 19.28 4.40 -5.98
C LEU A 210 18.45 3.15 -6.26
N VAL A 211 17.42 3.28 -7.07
CA VAL A 211 16.53 2.16 -7.39
C VAL A 211 17.21 1.18 -8.35
N GLY A 212 18.01 1.67 -9.30
CA GLY A 212 18.79 0.81 -10.19
C GLY A 212 19.81 -0.04 -9.45
N ASP A 213 20.45 0.50 -8.44
CA ASP A 213 21.37 -0.26 -7.59
C ASP A 213 20.65 -1.28 -6.73
N LEU A 214 19.47 -0.91 -6.17
CA LEU A 214 18.64 -1.85 -5.44
C LEU A 214 18.11 -2.96 -6.34
N ALA A 215 17.71 -2.65 -7.57
CA ALA A 215 17.23 -3.64 -8.55
C ALA A 215 18.28 -4.72 -8.84
N LYS A 216 19.54 -4.33 -9.00
CA LYS A 216 20.66 -5.27 -9.17
C LYS A 216 20.82 -6.19 -7.94
N ALA A 217 20.78 -5.60 -6.74
CA ALA A 217 20.94 -6.34 -5.49
C ALA A 217 19.77 -7.31 -5.23
N VAL A 218 18.53 -6.87 -5.46
CA VAL A 218 17.31 -7.69 -5.31
C VAL A 218 17.38 -8.93 -6.21
N ARG A 219 17.75 -8.75 -7.48
CA ARG A 219 17.92 -9.86 -8.42
C ARG A 219 19.09 -10.78 -8.07
N ALA A 220 20.20 -10.24 -7.57
CA ALA A 220 21.34 -11.03 -7.11
C ALA A 220 20.98 -11.96 -5.94
N GLU A 221 20.02 -11.56 -5.10
CA GLU A 221 19.47 -12.38 -4.03
C GLU A 221 18.38 -13.37 -4.52
N GLY A 222 18.04 -13.37 -5.79
CA GLY A 222 16.99 -14.22 -6.39
C GLY A 222 15.57 -13.78 -6.05
N LEU A 223 15.38 -12.51 -5.76
CA LEU A 223 14.08 -11.90 -5.53
C LEU A 223 13.58 -11.22 -6.82
N HIS A 224 12.25 -11.19 -7.01
CA HIS A 224 11.64 -10.44 -8.08
C HIS A 224 11.63 -8.94 -7.78
N LEU A 225 11.83 -8.13 -8.81
CA LEU A 225 11.77 -6.68 -8.72
C LEU A 225 10.38 -6.18 -9.09
N GLY A 226 9.80 -5.33 -8.24
CA GLY A 226 8.67 -4.48 -8.61
C GLY A 226 9.08 -3.02 -8.75
N ALA A 227 8.16 -2.21 -9.25
CA ALA A 227 8.28 -0.76 -9.35
C ALA A 227 6.95 -0.11 -8.98
N SER A 228 6.97 0.85 -8.08
CA SER A 228 5.78 1.65 -7.74
C SER A 228 5.89 3.05 -8.32
N SER A 229 4.84 3.49 -9.01
CA SER A 229 4.71 4.83 -9.55
C SER A 229 3.47 5.52 -8.99
N HIS A 230 3.68 6.65 -8.32
CA HIS A 230 2.64 7.53 -7.78
C HIS A 230 2.58 8.83 -8.58
N ARG A 231 3.15 8.83 -9.79
CA ARG A 231 3.28 10.00 -10.67
C ARG A 231 1.96 10.65 -11.02
N VAL A 232 0.89 9.87 -11.16
CA VAL A 232 -0.41 10.42 -11.59
C VAL A 232 -0.95 11.44 -10.59
N GLU A 233 -0.73 11.23 -9.30
CA GLU A 233 -1.17 12.10 -8.21
C GLU A 233 -0.41 13.43 -8.17
N HIS A 234 0.78 13.50 -8.73
CA HIS A 234 1.56 14.73 -8.81
C HIS A 234 0.83 15.83 -9.59
N ASN A 235 -0.13 15.47 -10.44
CA ASN A 235 -1.01 16.41 -11.15
C ASN A 235 -1.75 17.39 -10.22
N PHE A 236 -2.06 16.98 -8.98
CA PHE A 236 -2.79 17.83 -8.03
C PHE A 236 -2.09 17.96 -6.67
N PHE A 237 -1.20 17.04 -6.34
CA PHE A 237 -0.70 16.83 -4.97
C PHE A 237 -0.18 18.12 -4.31
N LEU A 238 0.61 18.90 -5.03
CA LEU A 238 1.20 20.15 -4.54
C LEU A 238 0.32 21.38 -4.78
N GLY A 239 -0.84 21.21 -5.42
CA GLY A 239 -1.74 22.30 -5.81
C GLY A 239 -2.25 23.16 -4.65
N VAL A 240 -2.29 22.65 -3.43
CA VAL A 240 -2.67 23.40 -2.23
C VAL A 240 -1.76 24.60 -1.97
N GLY A 241 -0.49 24.52 -2.37
CA GLY A 241 0.47 25.60 -2.22
C GLY A 241 0.26 26.79 -3.20
N ARG A 242 -0.61 26.62 -4.22
CA ARG A 242 -0.85 27.68 -5.21
C ARG A 242 -1.56 28.90 -4.64
N SER A 243 -2.28 28.75 -3.53
CA SER A 243 -3.03 29.83 -2.88
C SER A 243 -2.20 30.64 -1.86
N MET A 244 -0.94 30.26 -1.63
CA MET A 244 -0.09 30.91 -0.63
C MET A 244 1.20 31.48 -1.24
N ALA A 245 1.92 32.29 -0.50
CA ALA A 245 3.27 32.71 -0.86
C ALA A 245 4.23 31.52 -0.68
N ALA A 246 4.55 30.85 -1.78
CA ALA A 246 5.39 29.65 -1.80
C ALA A 246 6.17 29.54 -3.11
N ASP A 247 7.30 28.86 -3.06
CA ASP A 247 8.19 28.61 -4.20
C ASP A 247 7.54 27.79 -5.33
N ILE A 248 6.48 27.04 -5.02
CA ILE A 248 5.66 26.32 -5.99
C ILE A 248 5.04 27.23 -7.07
N ASN A 249 4.94 28.55 -6.80
CA ASN A 249 4.43 29.55 -7.73
C ASN A 249 5.52 30.14 -8.63
N ASP A 250 6.79 29.79 -8.42
CA ASP A 250 7.89 30.27 -9.25
C ASP A 250 8.01 29.39 -10.51
N ALA A 251 7.80 30.01 -11.68
CA ALA A 251 7.83 29.33 -12.98
C ALA A 251 9.16 28.64 -13.27
N GLN A 252 10.28 29.05 -12.66
CA GLN A 252 11.58 28.39 -12.86
C GLN A 252 11.60 26.96 -12.32
N TYR A 253 10.73 26.62 -11.35
CA TYR A 253 10.61 25.30 -10.76
C TYR A 253 9.40 24.50 -11.28
N ALA A 254 8.72 25.00 -12.31
CA ALA A 254 7.53 24.37 -12.86
C ALA A 254 7.79 22.92 -13.34
N ALA A 255 8.99 22.62 -13.84
CA ALA A 255 9.36 21.26 -14.24
C ALA A 255 9.36 20.27 -13.07
N PHE A 256 9.59 20.74 -11.83
CA PHE A 256 9.53 19.93 -10.61
C PHE A 256 8.13 19.89 -10.02
N TYR A 257 7.54 21.05 -9.77
CA TYR A 257 6.23 21.15 -9.11
C TYR A 257 5.05 20.73 -9.99
N GLY A 258 5.31 20.46 -11.28
CA GLY A 258 4.31 19.94 -12.21
C GLY A 258 3.16 20.91 -12.48
N PRO A 259 2.11 20.43 -13.13
CA PRO A 259 0.89 21.19 -13.40
C PRO A 259 -0.03 21.28 -12.18
N ALA A 260 0.47 20.95 -10.98
CA ALA A 260 -0.34 20.83 -9.77
C ALA A 260 -1.15 22.11 -9.49
N HIS A 261 -2.43 21.93 -9.30
CA HIS A 261 -3.40 22.98 -9.00
C HIS A 261 -4.44 22.49 -7.99
N THR A 262 -5.33 23.38 -7.57
CA THR A 262 -6.28 23.06 -6.50
C THR A 262 -7.19 21.91 -6.90
N TRP A 263 -7.28 20.94 -6.02
CA TRP A 263 -8.22 19.83 -6.10
C TRP A 263 -9.67 20.36 -6.05
N LEU A 264 -10.51 19.85 -6.93
CA LEU A 264 -11.96 19.99 -6.79
C LEU A 264 -12.41 18.90 -5.81
N GLU A 265 -12.87 19.29 -4.60
CA GLU A 265 -13.36 18.32 -3.62
C GLU A 265 -14.37 17.37 -4.25
N ALA A 266 -14.02 16.08 -4.34
CA ALA A 266 -14.99 15.04 -4.61
C ALA A 266 -16.02 15.06 -3.47
N LYS A 267 -17.29 15.22 -3.78
CA LYS A 267 -18.35 15.11 -2.79
C LYS A 267 -18.25 13.71 -2.17
N HIS A 268 -18.28 13.63 -0.84
CA HIS A 268 -18.30 12.38 -0.11
C HIS A 268 -19.21 11.34 -0.77
N GLY A 269 -18.68 10.16 -1.12
CA GLY A 269 -19.42 9.08 -1.79
C GLY A 269 -19.47 9.16 -3.31
N THR A 270 -18.75 10.09 -3.95
CA THR A 270 -18.54 10.04 -5.40
C THR A 270 -17.40 9.05 -5.69
N PRO A 271 -17.62 8.03 -6.56
CA PRO A 271 -16.53 7.16 -6.99
C PRO A 271 -15.39 8.01 -7.57
N LEU A 272 -14.12 7.58 -7.34
CA LEU A 272 -12.93 8.19 -7.97
C LEU A 272 -12.94 8.12 -9.52
N ALA A 273 -14.03 7.63 -10.10
CA ALA A 273 -14.28 7.52 -11.53
C ALA A 273 -14.47 8.84 -12.27
N ASN A 274 -14.57 9.97 -11.57
CA ASN A 274 -14.67 11.29 -12.19
C ASN A 274 -13.35 12.04 -11.99
N ASP A 275 -12.89 12.74 -13.04
CA ASP A 275 -11.76 13.66 -12.89
C ASP A 275 -12.10 14.73 -11.84
N PHE A 276 -11.31 14.79 -10.78
CA PHE A 276 -11.48 15.77 -9.69
C PHE A 276 -10.56 16.99 -9.86
N THR A 277 -9.80 17.01 -10.96
CA THR A 277 -8.90 18.10 -11.32
C THR A 277 -8.78 18.21 -12.83
N PHE A 278 -8.22 19.32 -13.36
CA PHE A 278 -7.90 19.44 -14.77
C PHE A 278 -6.68 18.55 -15.10
N VAL A 279 -6.81 17.72 -16.13
CA VAL A 279 -5.76 16.84 -16.62
C VAL A 279 -5.61 17.02 -18.12
N SER A 280 -4.44 17.45 -18.56
CA SER A 280 -4.13 17.59 -20.01
C SER A 280 -3.64 16.27 -20.60
N THR A 281 -3.79 16.12 -21.92
CA THR A 281 -3.20 15.00 -22.68
C THR A 281 -1.67 14.98 -22.51
N ALA A 282 -1.02 16.14 -22.50
CA ALA A 282 0.42 16.22 -22.27
C ALA A 282 0.84 15.61 -20.93
N TRP A 283 0.00 15.74 -19.90
CA TRP A 283 0.27 15.12 -18.60
C TRP A 283 0.10 13.61 -18.64
N THR A 284 -0.96 13.08 -19.24
CA THR A 284 -1.19 11.63 -19.31
C THR A 284 -0.14 10.94 -20.19
N GLU A 285 0.29 11.59 -21.27
CA GLU A 285 1.40 11.12 -22.10
C GLU A 285 2.75 11.14 -21.35
N ASP A 286 3.02 12.16 -20.52
CA ASP A 286 4.22 12.19 -19.66
C ASP A 286 4.19 11.05 -18.62
N TRP A 287 3.05 10.81 -18.01
CA TRP A 287 2.85 9.69 -17.10
C TRP A 287 3.09 8.34 -17.78
N LEU A 288 2.51 8.16 -18.98
CA LEU A 288 2.70 6.94 -19.78
C LEU A 288 4.16 6.74 -20.15
N ALA A 289 4.82 7.79 -20.65
CA ALA A 289 6.22 7.72 -21.06
C ALA A 289 7.15 7.41 -19.88
N ARG A 290 6.95 8.04 -18.71
CA ARG A 290 7.74 7.73 -17.51
C ARG A 290 7.53 6.31 -17.03
N SER A 291 6.28 5.84 -17.03
CA SER A 291 5.96 4.46 -16.66
C SER A 291 6.59 3.45 -17.64
N ALA A 292 6.57 3.74 -18.94
CA ALA A 292 7.23 2.94 -19.97
C ALA A 292 8.76 2.97 -19.83
N GLU A 293 9.36 4.13 -19.52
CA GLU A 293 10.81 4.25 -19.28
C GLU A 293 11.27 3.35 -18.12
N ILE A 294 10.48 3.24 -17.05
CA ILE A 294 10.77 2.31 -15.95
C ILE A 294 10.80 0.87 -16.46
N VAL A 295 9.83 0.49 -17.29
CA VAL A 295 9.79 -0.86 -17.89
C VAL A 295 11.01 -1.08 -18.78
N GLN A 296 11.36 -0.13 -19.66
CA GLN A 296 12.51 -0.23 -20.58
C GLN A 296 13.85 -0.38 -19.85
N LYS A 297 14.04 0.38 -18.79
CA LYS A 297 15.34 0.44 -18.07
C LYS A 297 15.53 -0.65 -17.03
N TYR A 298 14.45 -1.02 -16.34
CA TYR A 298 14.56 -1.85 -15.14
C TYR A 298 13.84 -3.19 -15.24
N HIS A 299 12.99 -3.41 -16.24
CA HIS A 299 12.25 -4.65 -16.48
C HIS A 299 11.61 -5.21 -15.19
N PRO A 300 10.74 -4.44 -14.49
CA PRO A 300 10.13 -4.92 -13.26
C PRO A 300 9.15 -6.06 -13.54
N ASP A 301 9.08 -7.04 -12.62
CA ASP A 301 8.11 -8.13 -12.66
C ASP A 301 6.72 -7.68 -12.17
N VAL A 302 6.69 -6.60 -11.38
CA VAL A 302 5.47 -5.98 -10.84
C VAL A 302 5.49 -4.48 -11.09
N MET A 303 4.42 -3.93 -11.66
CA MET A 303 4.15 -2.49 -11.67
C MET A 303 3.00 -2.21 -10.70
N TYR A 304 3.28 -1.39 -9.71
CA TYR A 304 2.29 -0.98 -8.72
C TYR A 304 1.90 0.47 -8.98
N PHE A 305 0.59 0.72 -9.07
CA PHE A 305 0.03 2.06 -9.14
C PHE A 305 -0.85 2.33 -7.94
N ASP A 306 -0.72 3.53 -7.41
CA ASP A 306 -1.51 4.02 -6.31
C ASP A 306 -2.90 4.49 -6.79
N TRP A 307 -3.65 5.17 -5.93
CA TRP A 307 -4.97 5.70 -6.23
C TRP A 307 -4.95 6.59 -7.49
N TRP A 308 -6.09 7.00 -7.99
CA TRP A 308 -6.27 8.00 -9.06
C TRP A 308 -5.84 7.65 -10.48
N ILE A 309 -5.17 6.55 -10.76
CA ILE A 309 -5.00 6.08 -12.15
C ILE A 309 -6.33 5.70 -12.81
N GLY A 310 -7.40 5.56 -12.01
CA GLY A 310 -8.77 5.29 -12.47
C GLY A 310 -9.52 6.51 -12.98
N GLN A 311 -8.91 7.72 -13.01
CA GLN A 311 -9.56 8.91 -13.56
C GLN A 311 -9.88 8.72 -15.04
N PRO A 312 -11.03 9.26 -15.53
CA PRO A 312 -11.45 9.14 -16.93
C PRO A 312 -10.39 9.61 -17.92
N SER A 313 -9.68 10.70 -17.62
CA SER A 313 -8.61 11.25 -18.47
C SER A 313 -7.40 10.33 -18.62
N VAL A 314 -7.09 9.50 -17.61
CA VAL A 314 -5.93 8.58 -17.64
C VAL A 314 -6.29 7.24 -18.28
N ARG A 315 -7.59 6.90 -18.37
CA ARG A 315 -8.08 5.55 -18.68
C ARG A 315 -7.56 4.99 -20.02
N ALA A 316 -7.41 5.84 -21.05
CA ALA A 316 -6.92 5.41 -22.36
C ALA A 316 -5.42 5.06 -22.30
N ASP A 317 -4.62 5.90 -21.66
CA ASP A 317 -3.18 5.68 -21.51
C ASP A 317 -2.87 4.56 -20.50
N LEU A 318 -3.73 4.33 -19.51
CA LEU A 318 -3.64 3.16 -18.64
C LEU A 318 -3.81 1.85 -19.42
N ALA A 319 -4.75 1.81 -20.37
CA ALA A 319 -4.94 0.63 -21.22
C ALA A 319 -3.73 0.43 -22.18
N ARG A 320 -3.15 1.51 -22.73
CA ARG A 320 -1.90 1.47 -23.53
C ARG A 320 -0.74 0.95 -22.67
N PHE A 321 -0.57 1.50 -21.48
CA PHE A 321 0.47 1.03 -20.56
C PHE A 321 0.34 -0.46 -20.23
N ALA A 322 -0.88 -0.93 -19.92
CA ALA A 322 -1.10 -2.33 -19.57
C ALA A 322 -0.76 -3.27 -20.74
N ALA A 323 -1.19 -2.94 -21.97
CA ALA A 323 -0.85 -3.71 -23.17
C ALA A 323 0.67 -3.72 -23.41
N TYR A 324 1.30 -2.54 -23.36
CA TYR A 324 2.73 -2.37 -23.52
C TYR A 324 3.52 -3.22 -22.51
N TYR A 325 3.19 -3.12 -21.23
CA TYR A 325 3.90 -3.80 -20.17
C TYR A 325 3.79 -5.33 -20.29
N TYR A 326 2.59 -5.84 -20.56
CA TYR A 326 2.38 -7.28 -20.76
C TYR A 326 3.11 -7.81 -22.00
N ASN A 327 3.04 -7.08 -23.10
CA ASN A 327 3.74 -7.45 -24.32
C ASN A 327 5.25 -7.37 -24.17
N SER A 328 5.77 -6.34 -23.49
CA SER A 328 7.19 -6.14 -23.22
C SER A 328 7.77 -7.30 -22.41
N SER A 329 7.09 -7.73 -21.34
CA SER A 329 7.51 -8.90 -20.54
C SER A 329 7.63 -10.15 -21.42
N LEU A 330 6.61 -10.42 -22.26
CA LEU A 330 6.62 -11.58 -23.15
C LEU A 330 7.72 -11.51 -24.23
N GLN A 331 8.03 -10.32 -24.75
CA GLN A 331 9.12 -10.13 -25.73
C GLN A 331 10.50 -10.41 -25.12
N HIS A 332 10.68 -10.16 -23.85
CA HIS A 332 11.91 -10.50 -23.12
C HIS A 332 12.00 -11.99 -22.76
N GLY A 333 10.94 -12.76 -22.99
CA GLY A 333 10.88 -14.18 -22.63
C GLY A 333 10.51 -14.44 -21.17
N ASP A 334 10.07 -13.40 -20.48
CA ASP A 334 9.62 -13.46 -19.09
C ASP A 334 8.15 -13.87 -19.01
N PRO A 335 7.69 -14.37 -17.86
CA PRO A 335 6.25 -14.44 -17.57
C PRO A 335 5.62 -13.05 -17.73
N VAL A 336 4.34 -13.00 -18.12
CA VAL A 336 3.61 -11.73 -18.18
C VAL A 336 3.74 -10.97 -16.86
N GLY A 337 4.00 -9.66 -16.95
CA GLY A 337 4.16 -8.81 -15.78
C GLY A 337 2.88 -8.68 -14.96
N VAL A 338 3.00 -8.23 -13.72
CA VAL A 338 1.86 -8.02 -12.81
C VAL A 338 1.61 -6.52 -12.65
N ILE A 339 0.38 -6.07 -12.83
CA ILE A 339 -0.04 -4.72 -12.45
C ILE A 339 -0.88 -4.82 -11.18
N ASN A 340 -0.49 -4.07 -10.13
CA ASN A 340 -1.33 -3.84 -8.96
C ASN A 340 -2.05 -2.50 -9.10
N TYR A 341 -3.34 -2.48 -8.80
CA TYR A 341 -4.18 -1.29 -8.89
C TYR A 341 -5.14 -1.19 -7.70
N LYS A 342 -5.59 0.02 -7.41
CA LYS A 342 -6.53 0.32 -6.33
C LYS A 342 -7.95 0.52 -6.87
N ASP A 343 -8.92 0.21 -6.02
CA ASP A 343 -10.35 0.48 -6.23
C ASP A 343 -10.88 -0.11 -7.56
N TYR A 344 -11.47 0.70 -8.42
CA TYR A 344 -12.06 0.31 -9.71
C TYR A 344 -11.26 0.83 -10.91
N ALA A 345 -9.96 1.13 -10.73
CA ALA A 345 -9.13 1.71 -11.79
C ALA A 345 -9.03 0.82 -13.03
N MET A 346 -9.03 -0.49 -12.85
CA MET A 346 -8.95 -1.48 -13.94
C MET A 346 -10.07 -2.52 -13.81
N PRO A 347 -10.50 -3.15 -14.93
CA PRO A 347 -11.36 -4.33 -14.88
C PRO A 347 -10.71 -5.47 -14.09
N GLU A 348 -11.51 -6.20 -13.30
CA GLU A 348 -11.01 -7.19 -12.32
C GLU A 348 -10.14 -8.30 -12.89
N HIS A 349 -10.36 -8.69 -14.17
CA HIS A 349 -9.58 -9.74 -14.84
C HIS A 349 -8.33 -9.21 -15.55
N SER A 350 -8.18 -7.88 -15.68
CA SER A 350 -7.08 -7.31 -16.44
C SER A 350 -5.81 -7.05 -15.61
N ALA A 351 -5.88 -7.15 -14.29
CA ALA A 351 -4.78 -6.88 -13.37
C ALA A 351 -5.09 -7.43 -11.96
N VAL A 352 -4.25 -7.16 -10.98
CA VAL A 352 -4.40 -7.63 -9.60
C VAL A 352 -4.85 -6.48 -8.70
N LEU A 353 -6.04 -6.60 -8.12
CA LEU A 353 -6.55 -5.64 -7.13
C LEU A 353 -5.65 -5.62 -5.90
N ASP A 354 -5.27 -4.43 -5.46
CA ASP A 354 -4.64 -4.18 -4.17
C ASP A 354 -5.63 -3.47 -3.24
N VAL A 355 -5.75 -3.96 -2.00
CA VAL A 355 -6.63 -3.41 -0.95
C VAL A 355 -5.79 -2.75 0.13
N GLU A 356 -5.65 -1.43 0.05
CA GLU A 356 -4.76 -0.68 0.94
C GLU A 356 -5.11 -0.82 2.41
N ARG A 357 -4.08 -1.18 3.22
CA ARG A 357 -4.20 -1.37 4.68
C ARG A 357 -5.46 -2.14 5.06
N GLY A 358 -5.81 -3.15 4.23
CA GLY A 358 -7.13 -3.75 4.28
C GLY A 358 -7.13 -5.26 4.35
N GLN A 359 -8.33 -5.80 4.38
CA GLN A 359 -8.61 -7.22 4.43
C GLN A 359 -9.91 -7.54 3.71
N LEU A 360 -10.11 -8.80 3.37
CA LEU A 360 -11.36 -9.30 2.81
C LEU A 360 -12.12 -10.15 3.83
N ALA A 361 -13.44 -10.20 3.71
CA ALA A 361 -14.30 -10.99 4.59
C ALA A 361 -14.16 -12.51 4.38
N GLY A 362 -13.73 -12.94 3.18
CA GLY A 362 -13.63 -14.34 2.81
C GLY A 362 -12.74 -14.58 1.60
N ILE A 363 -12.76 -15.81 1.08
CA ILE A 363 -12.00 -16.18 -0.11
C ILE A 363 -12.50 -15.39 -1.31
N ARG A 364 -11.58 -14.66 -1.98
CA ARG A 364 -11.84 -14.04 -3.27
C ARG A 364 -11.45 -15.01 -4.39
N PRO A 365 -12.32 -15.31 -5.36
CA PRO A 365 -11.98 -16.19 -6.48
C PRO A 365 -10.82 -15.64 -7.33
N LEU A 366 -10.82 -14.34 -7.61
CA LEU A 366 -9.72 -13.65 -8.29
C LEU A 366 -8.58 -13.37 -7.31
N TYR A 367 -7.35 -13.46 -7.82
CA TYR A 367 -6.16 -13.17 -7.02
C TYR A 367 -6.12 -11.69 -6.62
N TRP A 368 -5.59 -11.39 -5.47
CA TRP A 368 -5.54 -10.04 -4.93
C TRP A 368 -4.29 -9.82 -4.08
N GLN A 369 -4.03 -8.59 -3.73
CA GLN A 369 -2.98 -8.18 -2.82
C GLN A 369 -3.56 -7.25 -1.76
N THR A 370 -2.95 -7.18 -0.61
CA THR A 370 -3.04 -6.05 0.30
C THR A 370 -1.65 -5.55 0.61
N ASP A 371 -1.52 -4.25 0.69
CA ASP A 371 -0.35 -3.60 1.23
C ASP A 371 -0.63 -3.06 2.64
N THR A 372 0.39 -3.01 3.47
CA THR A 372 0.36 -2.36 4.79
C THR A 372 1.76 -1.92 5.19
N SER A 373 1.86 -0.97 6.12
CA SER A 373 3.15 -0.54 6.66
C SER A 373 3.45 -1.17 8.01
N ILE A 374 4.74 -1.46 8.28
CA ILE A 374 5.19 -1.79 9.64
C ILE A 374 4.91 -0.60 10.58
N SER A 375 5.05 0.62 10.09
CA SER A 375 4.62 1.82 10.81
C SER A 375 3.09 1.85 11.00
N ASN A 376 2.66 2.27 12.17
CA ASN A 376 1.24 2.51 12.44
C ASN A 376 0.72 3.81 11.81
N LYS A 377 1.61 4.76 11.48
CA LYS A 377 1.24 6.15 11.17
C LYS A 377 1.58 6.57 9.74
N SER A 378 2.63 6.02 9.14
CA SER A 378 3.21 6.53 7.89
C SER A 378 3.62 5.40 6.95
N TRP A 379 3.70 5.70 5.66
CA TRP A 379 4.38 4.85 4.70
C TRP A 379 5.88 5.17 4.67
N GLY A 380 6.25 6.45 4.70
CA GLY A 380 7.64 6.89 4.82
C GLY A 380 8.16 6.93 6.26
N TYR A 381 9.46 7.15 6.41
CA TYR A 381 10.07 7.32 7.73
C TYR A 381 9.61 8.62 8.41
N ILE A 382 9.26 8.52 9.69
CA ILE A 382 9.02 9.65 10.58
C ILE A 382 9.76 9.44 11.91
N GLU A 383 10.12 10.55 12.57
CA GLU A 383 10.62 10.49 13.93
C GLU A 383 9.51 10.12 14.92
N HIS A 384 9.87 9.48 16.01
CA HIS A 384 8.93 9.05 17.07
C HIS A 384 7.75 8.19 16.58
N ASP A 385 8.03 7.28 15.64
CA ASP A 385 7.05 6.34 15.11
C ASP A 385 6.73 5.21 16.09
N THR A 386 5.65 4.51 15.81
CA THR A 386 5.26 3.26 16.49
C THR A 386 5.06 2.17 15.46
N PHE A 387 5.44 0.94 15.80
CA PHE A 387 5.48 -0.16 14.85
C PHE A 387 4.53 -1.29 15.22
N LYS A 388 3.98 -1.95 14.22
CA LYS A 388 3.23 -3.20 14.36
C LYS A 388 4.15 -4.30 14.87
N SER A 389 3.62 -5.19 15.69
CA SER A 389 4.37 -6.34 16.20
C SER A 389 4.58 -7.41 15.11
N PRO A 390 5.62 -8.25 15.23
CA PRO A 390 5.77 -9.42 14.35
C PRO A 390 4.57 -10.35 14.37
N GLU A 391 3.92 -10.52 15.52
CA GLU A 391 2.69 -11.31 15.68
C GLU A 391 1.57 -10.78 14.80
N PHE A 392 1.34 -9.47 14.82
CA PHE A 392 0.34 -8.83 13.97
C PHE A 392 0.60 -9.12 12.48
N ILE A 393 1.85 -8.94 12.03
CA ILE A 393 2.24 -9.13 10.61
C ILE A 393 2.08 -10.59 10.19
N VAL A 394 2.50 -11.55 11.04
CA VAL A 394 2.33 -12.98 10.78
C VAL A 394 0.86 -13.35 10.67
N GLN A 395 0.03 -12.90 11.61
CA GLN A 395 -1.40 -13.20 11.63
C GLN A 395 -2.10 -12.58 10.41
N GLN A 396 -1.74 -11.37 10.00
CA GLN A 396 -2.25 -10.72 8.80
C GLN A 396 -1.83 -11.48 7.54
N LEU A 397 -0.56 -11.88 7.41
CA LEU A 397 -0.07 -12.69 6.29
C LEU A 397 -0.85 -14.01 6.17
N VAL A 398 -1.05 -14.70 7.29
CA VAL A 398 -1.80 -15.96 7.33
C VAL A 398 -3.25 -15.75 6.89
N ASP A 399 -3.91 -14.72 7.39
CA ASP A 399 -5.29 -14.39 7.02
C ASP A 399 -5.42 -14.07 5.53
N VAL A 400 -4.55 -13.22 5.00
CA VAL A 400 -4.53 -12.82 3.57
C VAL A 400 -4.31 -14.03 2.66
N VAL A 401 -3.33 -14.88 2.98
CA VAL A 401 -3.01 -16.07 2.17
C VAL A 401 -4.15 -17.07 2.17
N SER A 402 -4.83 -17.26 3.30
CA SER A 402 -6.01 -18.13 3.41
C SER A 402 -7.18 -17.67 2.54
N LYS A 403 -7.20 -16.40 2.14
CA LYS A 403 -8.24 -15.74 1.33
C LYS A 403 -7.82 -15.50 -0.12
N ASN A 404 -6.75 -16.17 -0.59
CA ASN A 404 -6.23 -16.10 -1.96
C ASN A 404 -5.42 -14.83 -2.29
N GLY A 405 -4.75 -14.23 -1.30
CA GLY A 405 -4.02 -12.98 -1.47
C GLY A 405 -2.52 -13.07 -1.25
N ASN A 406 -1.82 -11.95 -1.57
CA ASN A 406 -0.46 -11.62 -1.18
C ASN A 406 -0.45 -10.49 -0.16
N LEU A 407 0.53 -10.50 0.73
CA LEU A 407 0.85 -9.36 1.60
C LEU A 407 2.08 -8.64 1.05
N LEU A 408 1.95 -7.34 0.80
CA LEU A 408 3.04 -6.42 0.48
C LEU A 408 3.31 -5.53 1.70
N LEU A 409 4.42 -5.80 2.41
CA LEU A 409 4.74 -5.16 3.70
C LEU A 409 5.72 -4.01 3.51
N ASN A 410 5.31 -2.81 3.87
CA ASN A 410 6.09 -1.60 3.68
C ASN A 410 7.08 -1.33 4.81
N VAL A 411 8.25 -0.84 4.40
CA VAL A 411 9.27 -0.25 5.24
C VAL A 411 9.54 1.20 4.82
N GLY A 412 9.80 2.08 5.79
CA GLY A 412 10.18 3.48 5.58
C GLY A 412 11.64 3.70 6.01
N PRO A 413 12.62 3.71 5.10
CA PRO A 413 14.00 4.04 5.42
C PRO A 413 14.18 5.53 5.74
N ARG A 414 15.18 5.84 6.58
CA ARG A 414 15.65 7.20 6.88
C ARG A 414 16.26 7.84 5.63
N ALA A 415 16.36 9.16 5.62
CA ALA A 415 16.96 9.91 4.51
C ALA A 415 18.42 9.49 4.22
N ASP A 416 19.15 9.03 5.23
CA ASP A 416 20.52 8.51 5.11
C ASP A 416 20.62 7.09 4.53
N GLY A 417 19.48 6.42 4.30
CA GLY A 417 19.44 5.07 3.74
C GLY A 417 19.46 3.94 4.79
N VAL A 418 19.31 4.26 6.07
CA VAL A 418 19.21 3.25 7.13
C VAL A 418 17.76 2.84 7.36
N ILE A 419 17.48 1.55 7.29
CA ILE A 419 16.21 0.99 7.78
C ILE A 419 16.28 0.94 9.32
N PRO A 420 15.31 1.52 10.07
CA PRO A 420 15.35 1.54 11.53
C PRO A 420 15.51 0.13 12.13
N GLU A 421 16.33 0.01 13.18
CA GLU A 421 16.64 -1.28 13.80
C GLU A 421 15.40 -2.05 14.25
N GLN A 422 14.41 -1.36 14.82
CA GLN A 422 13.14 -1.97 15.21
C GLN A 422 12.39 -2.57 14.02
N VAL A 423 12.42 -1.90 12.86
CA VAL A 423 11.82 -2.40 11.61
C VAL A 423 12.57 -3.62 11.10
N GLN A 424 13.93 -3.60 11.14
CA GLN A 424 14.74 -4.76 10.79
C GLN A 424 14.41 -5.96 11.68
N GLN A 425 14.24 -5.75 13.00
CA GLN A 425 13.92 -6.82 13.93
C GLN A 425 12.54 -7.44 13.63
N VAL A 426 11.53 -6.61 13.34
CA VAL A 426 10.20 -7.11 12.92
C VAL A 426 10.32 -8.00 11.68
N LEU A 427 11.07 -7.57 10.68
CA LEU A 427 11.30 -8.35 9.45
C LEU A 427 11.99 -9.68 9.74
N LEU A 428 13.04 -9.69 10.56
CA LEU A 428 13.77 -10.91 10.92
C LEU A 428 12.92 -11.89 11.73
N ASP A 429 12.07 -11.39 12.61
CA ASP A 429 11.15 -12.23 13.39
C ASP A 429 10.07 -12.86 12.50
N VAL A 430 9.53 -12.13 11.53
CA VAL A 430 8.62 -12.67 10.49
C VAL A 430 9.35 -13.73 9.66
N GLY A 431 10.59 -13.47 9.26
CA GLY A 431 11.43 -14.41 8.53
C GLY A 431 11.72 -15.69 9.30
N ALA A 432 11.98 -15.58 10.61
CA ALA A 432 12.18 -16.74 11.48
C ALA A 432 10.93 -17.62 11.53
N TRP A 433 9.74 -17.02 11.65
CA TRP A 433 8.48 -17.75 11.59
C TRP A 433 8.25 -18.41 10.22
N LEU A 434 8.54 -17.71 9.12
CA LEU A 434 8.39 -18.23 7.75
C LEU A 434 9.37 -19.36 7.42
N LYS A 435 10.56 -19.41 8.04
CA LYS A 435 11.49 -20.56 7.90
C LYS A 435 10.88 -21.86 8.40
N ILE A 436 9.99 -21.78 9.37
CA ILE A 436 9.32 -22.92 10.00
C ILE A 436 7.99 -23.22 9.28
N ASN A 437 7.18 -22.20 9.07
CA ASN A 437 5.80 -22.34 8.62
C ASN A 437 5.61 -22.04 7.13
N GLY A 438 6.66 -21.68 6.40
CA GLY A 438 6.58 -21.28 4.99
C GLY A 438 6.02 -22.35 4.06
N GLU A 439 6.09 -23.63 4.45
CA GLU A 439 5.42 -24.71 3.72
C GLU A 439 3.91 -24.47 3.63
N ALA A 440 3.29 -23.95 4.67
CA ALA A 440 1.86 -23.63 4.71
C ALA A 440 1.49 -22.34 3.95
N ILE A 441 2.49 -21.51 3.59
CA ILE A 441 2.31 -20.18 3.00
C ILE A 441 2.64 -20.17 1.51
N TYR A 442 3.93 -20.37 1.16
CA TYR A 442 4.39 -20.27 -0.23
C TYR A 442 3.80 -21.36 -1.11
N GLY A 443 3.31 -20.99 -2.29
CA GLY A 443 2.70 -21.94 -3.23
C GLY A 443 1.39 -22.56 -2.76
N ALA A 444 0.87 -22.16 -1.59
CA ALA A 444 -0.41 -22.64 -1.09
C ALA A 444 -1.59 -21.94 -1.79
N ARG A 445 -2.73 -22.58 -1.72
CA ARG A 445 -4.02 -22.06 -2.20
C ARG A 445 -5.05 -22.11 -1.04
N PRO A 446 -6.13 -21.34 -1.11
CA PRO A 446 -7.22 -21.50 -0.14
C PRO A 446 -7.74 -22.93 -0.11
N TRP A 447 -8.16 -23.37 1.07
CA TRP A 447 -8.95 -24.58 1.19
C TRP A 447 -10.43 -24.25 0.97
N LYS A 448 -11.36 -25.20 1.21
CA LYS A 448 -12.82 -25.00 1.05
C LYS A 448 -13.40 -23.90 1.93
N VAL A 449 -12.75 -23.61 3.06
CA VAL A 449 -12.99 -22.46 3.94
C VAL A 449 -11.67 -21.78 4.25
N TYR A 450 -11.69 -20.44 4.44
CA TYR A 450 -10.46 -19.70 4.77
C TYR A 450 -10.04 -19.88 6.22
N GLY A 451 -11.00 -20.15 7.11
CA GLY A 451 -10.74 -20.24 8.55
C GLY A 451 -11.98 -20.53 9.36
N GLU A 452 -11.78 -20.65 10.64
CA GLU A 452 -12.82 -20.75 11.67
C GLU A 452 -12.35 -20.03 12.94
N GLY A 453 -13.27 -19.79 13.88
CA GLY A 453 -13.00 -19.14 15.14
C GLY A 453 -13.92 -17.94 15.42
N PRO A 454 -13.83 -17.36 16.63
CA PRO A 454 -14.73 -16.30 17.05
C PRO A 454 -14.37 -14.91 16.48
N THR A 455 -13.10 -14.69 16.10
CA THR A 455 -12.62 -13.36 15.71
C THR A 455 -13.07 -13.00 14.29
N GLN A 456 -13.81 -11.89 14.19
CA GLN A 456 -14.28 -11.36 12.91
C GLN A 456 -13.34 -10.25 12.44
N VAL A 457 -13.11 -10.22 11.12
CA VAL A 457 -12.28 -9.23 10.47
C VAL A 457 -13.17 -8.19 9.78
N THR A 458 -12.88 -6.91 9.99
CA THR A 458 -13.53 -5.83 9.22
C THR A 458 -12.97 -5.82 7.80
N ALA A 459 -13.85 -6.02 6.81
CA ALA A 459 -13.44 -6.04 5.41
C ALA A 459 -13.40 -4.62 4.82
N GLY A 460 -12.46 -4.39 3.89
CA GLY A 460 -12.27 -3.13 3.20
C GLY A 460 -10.89 -2.55 3.42
N ALA A 461 -10.63 -1.41 2.78
CA ALA A 461 -9.38 -0.67 2.93
C ALA A 461 -9.32 0.09 4.27
N PHE A 462 -8.12 0.38 4.75
CA PHE A 462 -7.83 1.17 5.96
C PHE A 462 -8.38 0.61 7.29
N HIS A 463 -8.50 -0.72 7.39
CA HIS A 463 -8.95 -1.43 8.58
C HIS A 463 -7.85 -2.27 9.25
N ASP A 464 -6.60 -2.12 8.84
CA ASP A 464 -5.48 -2.89 9.40
C ASP A 464 -5.18 -2.56 10.88
N THR A 465 -5.61 -1.39 11.37
CA THR A 465 -5.47 -0.99 12.78
C THR A 465 -6.69 -1.35 13.63
N ASP A 466 -7.78 -1.79 13.03
CA ASP A 466 -9.05 -2.11 13.73
C ASP A 466 -9.14 -3.59 14.13
N MET A 467 -8.08 -4.36 13.89
CA MET A 467 -8.06 -5.80 14.15
C MET A 467 -8.21 -6.13 15.62
N GLN A 468 -9.14 -7.04 15.91
CA GLN A 468 -9.23 -7.65 17.22
C GLN A 468 -8.15 -8.73 17.38
N PRO A 469 -7.57 -8.90 18.59
CA PRO A 469 -6.64 -9.99 18.84
C PRO A 469 -7.26 -11.36 18.54
N TYR A 470 -6.52 -12.19 17.84
CA TYR A 470 -6.92 -13.57 17.61
C TYR A 470 -6.76 -14.41 18.89
N THR A 471 -7.54 -15.49 18.96
CA THR A 471 -7.54 -16.45 20.06
C THR A 471 -7.03 -17.81 19.59
N ALA A 472 -6.81 -18.73 20.52
CA ALA A 472 -6.47 -20.12 20.23
C ALA A 472 -7.61 -20.93 19.57
N GLN A 473 -8.77 -20.32 19.37
CA GLN A 473 -9.89 -20.92 18.64
C GLN A 473 -9.92 -20.46 17.17
N ASP A 474 -9.06 -19.49 16.82
CA ASP A 474 -9.00 -18.95 15.47
C ASP A 474 -7.99 -19.73 14.64
N PHE A 475 -8.49 -20.36 13.60
CA PHE A 475 -7.69 -21.06 12.57
C PHE A 475 -7.80 -20.38 11.23
N ARG A 476 -6.73 -20.49 10.45
CA ARG A 476 -6.72 -20.20 9.00
C ARG A 476 -6.24 -21.42 8.25
N PHE A 477 -6.82 -21.64 7.06
CA PHE A 477 -6.56 -22.83 6.29
C PHE A 477 -5.95 -22.51 4.93
N THR A 478 -4.93 -23.28 4.58
CA THR A 478 -4.37 -23.31 3.23
C THR A 478 -4.23 -24.78 2.77
N ARG A 479 -3.99 -24.99 1.46
CA ARG A 479 -3.92 -26.35 0.88
C ARG A 479 -2.84 -26.46 -0.18
N LYS A 480 -2.18 -27.65 -0.23
CA LYS A 480 -1.32 -28.12 -1.34
C LYS A 480 -1.65 -29.59 -1.63
N GLY A 481 -2.23 -29.86 -2.79
CA GLY A 481 -2.62 -31.23 -3.14
C GLY A 481 -3.58 -31.84 -2.11
N ASN A 482 -3.19 -32.96 -1.49
CA ASN A 482 -3.94 -33.62 -0.43
C ASN A 482 -3.54 -33.18 0.99
N VAL A 483 -2.70 -32.16 1.13
CA VAL A 483 -2.30 -31.62 2.43
C VAL A 483 -3.06 -30.33 2.72
N VAL A 484 -3.77 -30.29 3.84
CA VAL A 484 -4.36 -29.09 4.43
C VAL A 484 -3.45 -28.61 5.55
N TYR A 485 -3.17 -27.33 5.57
CA TYR A 485 -2.49 -26.67 6.69
C TYR A 485 -3.52 -25.92 7.50
N ALA A 486 -3.67 -26.29 8.78
CA ALA A 486 -4.45 -25.55 9.77
C ALA A 486 -3.48 -24.70 10.61
N ILE A 487 -3.59 -23.40 10.52
CA ILE A 487 -2.71 -22.47 11.24
C ILE A 487 -3.51 -21.86 12.38
N GLU A 488 -3.18 -22.28 13.62
CA GLU A 488 -3.77 -21.79 14.88
C GLU A 488 -3.11 -20.47 15.26
N LEU A 489 -3.90 -19.40 15.42
CA LEU A 489 -3.40 -18.03 15.55
C LEU A 489 -2.97 -17.63 16.96
N ALA A 490 -3.19 -18.50 17.96
CA ALA A 490 -2.59 -18.40 19.28
C ALA A 490 -2.47 -19.79 19.88
N TRP A 491 -1.48 -20.04 20.77
CA TRP A 491 -1.34 -21.35 21.42
C TRP A 491 -2.36 -21.50 22.55
N PRO A 492 -3.16 -22.59 22.59
CA PRO A 492 -4.15 -22.80 23.63
C PRO A 492 -3.52 -23.12 24.98
N SER A 493 -4.25 -22.82 26.05
CA SER A 493 -3.89 -23.22 27.41
C SER A 493 -4.25 -24.67 27.73
N SER A 494 -5.14 -25.27 26.90
CA SER A 494 -5.52 -26.69 26.98
C SER A 494 -4.44 -27.57 26.31
N PRO A 495 -4.24 -28.80 26.78
CA PRO A 495 -3.41 -29.78 26.06
C PRO A 495 -4.08 -30.31 24.78
N THR A 496 -5.26 -29.85 24.45
CA THR A 496 -6.03 -30.27 23.26
C THR A 496 -6.57 -29.07 22.53
N THR A 497 -6.68 -29.19 21.19
CA THR A 497 -7.41 -28.25 20.33
C THR A 497 -8.33 -29.00 19.37
N ILE A 498 -9.36 -28.34 18.84
CA ILE A 498 -10.37 -28.94 17.96
C ILE A 498 -10.46 -28.11 16.69
N ILE A 499 -10.37 -28.77 15.52
CA ILE A 499 -10.59 -28.15 14.21
C ILE A 499 -11.97 -28.59 13.70
N HIS A 500 -12.97 -27.74 13.88
CA HIS A 500 -14.37 -28.05 13.58
C HIS A 500 -14.63 -28.23 12.08
N SER A 501 -13.91 -27.54 11.22
CA SER A 501 -14.03 -27.66 9.76
C SER A 501 -13.64 -29.04 9.21
N LEU A 502 -13.04 -29.91 10.04
CA LEU A 502 -12.69 -31.30 9.73
C LEU A 502 -13.59 -32.34 10.44
N ALA A 503 -14.78 -31.94 10.87
CA ALA A 503 -15.78 -32.82 11.51
C ALA A 503 -16.29 -33.88 10.52
N THR A 504 -16.55 -35.10 11.01
CA THR A 504 -17.13 -36.18 10.20
C THR A 504 -18.64 -36.01 9.92
N ALA A 505 -19.33 -35.20 10.74
CA ALA A 505 -20.74 -34.87 10.55
C ALA A 505 -21.00 -33.84 9.44
N LEU A 506 -19.97 -33.14 8.93
CA LEU A 506 -20.09 -32.23 7.79
C LEU A 506 -20.36 -33.07 6.53
N ALA A 507 -21.53 -32.90 5.95
CA ALA A 507 -22.16 -33.49 4.76
C ALA A 507 -21.37 -34.52 3.91
N ALA A 508 -22.06 -35.33 3.08
CA ALA A 508 -21.51 -36.39 2.22
C ALA A 508 -20.17 -35.97 1.54
N GLY A 509 -19.04 -36.51 2.05
CA GLY A 509 -17.69 -36.18 1.56
C GLY A 509 -16.74 -35.66 2.65
N ALA A 510 -16.92 -35.95 3.92
CA ALA A 510 -15.94 -35.69 4.96
C ALA A 510 -14.55 -36.21 4.55
N GLU A 511 -13.60 -35.30 4.41
CA GLU A 511 -12.20 -35.63 4.04
C GLU A 511 -11.59 -36.42 5.22
N LYS A 512 -11.21 -37.67 4.98
CA LYS A 512 -10.60 -38.54 5.99
C LYS A 512 -9.17 -38.09 6.26
N VAL A 513 -8.83 -37.84 7.52
CA VAL A 513 -7.48 -37.52 7.95
C VAL A 513 -6.65 -38.79 8.13
N GLU A 514 -5.44 -38.84 7.55
CA GLU A 514 -4.51 -39.96 7.66
C GLU A 514 -3.35 -39.67 8.61
N ALA A 515 -2.88 -38.42 8.65
CA ALA A 515 -1.79 -38.03 9.51
C ALA A 515 -1.86 -36.54 9.89
N VAL A 516 -1.36 -36.22 11.07
CA VAL A 516 -1.18 -34.84 11.54
C VAL A 516 0.22 -34.68 12.12
N SER A 517 0.90 -33.59 11.77
CA SER A 517 2.16 -33.20 12.37
C SER A 517 2.23 -31.70 12.61
N LEU A 518 3.01 -31.26 13.58
CA LEU A 518 3.29 -29.86 13.85
C LEU A 518 4.47 -29.43 12.98
N LEU A 519 4.33 -28.33 12.23
CA LEU A 519 5.44 -27.76 11.46
C LEU A 519 6.60 -27.35 12.41
N GLY A 520 7.82 -27.39 11.90
CA GLY A 520 9.02 -27.10 12.68
C GLY A 520 9.56 -28.29 13.45
N SER A 521 8.76 -28.92 14.30
CA SER A 521 9.19 -30.12 15.04
C SER A 521 9.14 -31.40 14.21
N GLY A 522 8.25 -31.45 13.21
CA GLY A 522 7.93 -32.67 12.47
C GLY A 522 7.32 -33.77 13.32
N ALA A 523 7.05 -33.50 14.62
CA ALA A 523 6.48 -34.46 15.53
C ALA A 523 5.06 -34.86 15.09
N SER A 524 4.79 -36.18 15.08
CA SER A 524 3.44 -36.70 14.84
C SER A 524 2.52 -36.28 16.00
N ILE A 525 1.36 -35.78 15.66
CA ILE A 525 0.31 -35.38 16.61
C ILE A 525 -0.72 -36.49 16.69
N SER A 526 -1.01 -36.98 17.90
CA SER A 526 -2.14 -37.88 18.14
C SER A 526 -3.44 -37.15 17.89
N PHE A 527 -4.33 -37.77 17.12
CA PHE A 527 -5.59 -37.14 16.75
C PHE A 527 -6.74 -38.14 16.73
N GLU A 528 -7.96 -37.62 16.88
CA GLU A 528 -9.21 -38.36 16.69
C GLU A 528 -10.18 -37.50 15.87
N GLN A 529 -10.64 -38.03 14.73
CA GLN A 529 -11.61 -37.34 13.88
C GLN A 529 -13.02 -37.75 14.29
N GLN A 530 -13.74 -36.82 14.91
CA GLN A 530 -15.06 -37.03 15.50
C GLN A 530 -16.17 -36.29 14.74
N ALA A 531 -17.41 -36.41 15.23
CA ALA A 531 -18.57 -35.77 14.60
C ALA A 531 -18.53 -34.24 14.65
N ASP A 532 -17.86 -33.67 15.64
CA ASP A 532 -17.78 -32.24 15.92
C ASP A 532 -16.45 -31.60 15.45
N GLY A 533 -15.45 -32.41 15.08
CA GLY A 533 -14.16 -31.89 14.62
C GLY A 533 -13.03 -32.90 14.62
N LEU A 534 -11.85 -32.42 14.25
CA LEU A 534 -10.59 -33.13 14.41
C LEU A 534 -9.97 -32.70 15.74
N HIS A 535 -9.96 -33.61 16.70
CA HIS A 535 -9.38 -33.41 18.04
C HIS A 535 -7.90 -33.73 18.01
N LEU A 536 -7.05 -32.77 18.40
CA LEU A 536 -5.60 -32.91 18.43
C LEU A 536 -5.11 -32.94 19.86
N GLN A 537 -4.19 -33.86 20.21
CA GLN A 537 -3.42 -33.86 21.44
C GLN A 537 -2.14 -33.05 21.21
N LEU A 538 -2.04 -31.91 21.87
CA LEU A 538 -0.92 -30.99 21.64
C LEU A 538 0.33 -31.44 22.43
N PRO A 539 1.53 -31.26 21.83
CA PRO A 539 2.78 -31.40 22.55
C PRO A 539 2.98 -30.24 23.54
N GLU A 540 4.11 -30.22 24.22
CA GLU A 540 4.53 -29.01 24.92
C GLU A 540 4.57 -27.82 23.93
N ARG A 541 4.26 -26.64 24.44
CA ARG A 541 4.25 -25.41 23.63
C ARG A 541 5.61 -25.25 22.95
N PRO A 542 5.65 -25.17 21.62
CA PRO A 542 6.91 -24.97 20.90
C PRO A 542 7.51 -23.59 21.22
N GLN A 543 8.79 -23.43 20.93
CA GLN A 543 9.48 -22.14 21.13
C GLN A 543 9.08 -21.08 20.10
N GLU A 544 8.51 -21.53 18.99
CA GLU A 544 7.93 -20.66 17.96
C GLU A 544 6.86 -19.75 18.57
N LYS A 545 6.73 -18.57 17.98
CA LYS A 545 5.79 -17.55 18.43
C LYS A 545 4.79 -17.25 17.31
N TYR A 546 3.75 -16.51 17.65
CA TYR A 546 2.81 -15.82 16.77
C TYR A 546 1.70 -16.68 16.17
N ALA A 547 2.00 -17.81 15.49
CA ALA A 547 1.01 -18.74 14.95
C ALA A 547 1.65 -20.11 14.71
N TYR A 548 0.84 -21.19 14.72
CA TYR A 548 1.30 -22.57 14.80
C TYR A 548 0.67 -23.42 13.69
N GLY A 549 1.47 -23.92 12.77
CA GLY A 549 1.00 -24.66 11.60
C GLY A 549 0.89 -26.16 11.85
N PHE A 550 -0.30 -26.74 11.70
CA PHE A 550 -0.52 -28.19 11.66
C PHE A 550 -0.60 -28.65 10.20
N ARG A 551 0.23 -29.61 9.83
CA ARG A 551 0.22 -30.26 8.53
C ARG A 551 -0.67 -31.49 8.61
N ILE A 552 -1.78 -31.47 7.89
CA ILE A 552 -2.84 -32.48 7.91
C ILE A 552 -2.90 -33.17 6.56
N VAL A 553 -2.56 -34.46 6.53
CA VAL A 553 -2.62 -35.29 5.32
C VAL A 553 -4.00 -35.90 5.20
N LEU A 554 -4.65 -35.67 4.10
CA LEU A 554 -5.96 -36.24 3.76
C LEU A 554 -5.80 -37.49 2.90
N ALA A 555 -6.73 -38.44 3.02
CA ALA A 555 -6.75 -39.64 2.20
C ALA A 555 -6.78 -39.33 0.70
N ALA A 556 -6.06 -40.12 -0.08
CA ALA A 556 -6.04 -39.97 -1.53
C ALA A 556 -7.45 -40.16 -2.11
N GLY A 557 -7.91 -39.19 -2.91
CA GLY A 557 -9.25 -39.20 -3.53
C GLY A 557 -10.12 -37.99 -3.13
N ALA A 558 -9.68 -37.14 -2.21
CA ALA A 558 -10.34 -35.86 -1.96
C ALA A 558 -10.18 -34.94 -3.20
N PRO A 559 -11.28 -34.49 -3.84
CA PRO A 559 -11.17 -33.65 -5.03
C PRO A 559 -10.44 -32.35 -4.71
N PRO A 560 -9.64 -31.78 -5.63
CA PRO A 560 -9.10 -30.46 -5.46
C PRO A 560 -10.24 -29.45 -5.28
N ALA A 561 -10.12 -28.51 -4.37
CA ALA A 561 -11.02 -27.37 -4.30
C ALA A 561 -10.96 -26.64 -5.66
N LYS A 562 -12.13 -26.42 -6.28
CA LYS A 562 -12.26 -25.69 -7.55
C LYS A 562 -11.91 -24.23 -7.37
#